data_4f02b61d45f8cdb18b67fdbd621c9f79
#
_entry.id   4f02b61d45f8cdb18b67fdbd621c9f79
#
_cell.length_a   1.000
_cell.length_b   1.000
_cell.length_c   1.000
_cell.angle_alpha   90.00
_cell.angle_beta   90.00
_cell.angle_gamma   90.00
#
_symmetry.space_group_name_H-M   'P 1'
#
loop_
_entity.id
_entity.type
_entity.pdbx_description
1 polymer ?
#
loop_
_entity_poly.entity_id
_entity_poly.type
_entity_poly.pdbx_seq_one_letter_code
_entity_poly.pdbx_strand_id
1 'polypeptide(L)'
;PLENVPRALVNFDTRGFIKLVAEAGTGRLLGVQAVTAEAGEIIQTAAIAIRARMTVHDLANQLFPYLTMVEGLKLAAQTFTKDVKQLSCCAG
;
A
#
# COMPACT_ATOMS: atom_id res chain seq x y z
N PRO A 1 -2.71 -1.57 8.85
CA PRO A 1 -2.63 -0.44 9.78
C PRO A 1 -1.41 0.45 9.53
N LEU A 2 -1.55 1.76 9.73
CA LEU A 2 -0.47 2.71 9.49
C LEU A 2 0.75 2.52 10.40
N GLU A 3 0.60 1.83 11.51
CA GLU A 3 1.74 1.53 12.37
C GLU A 3 2.82 0.70 11.65
N ASN A 4 2.48 0.11 10.52
CA ASN A 4 3.40 -0.65 9.68
C ASN A 4 3.98 0.16 8.52
N VAL A 5 3.64 1.45 8.42
CA VAL A 5 4.13 2.34 7.36
C VAL A 5 5.22 3.24 7.92
N PRO A 6 6.48 3.11 7.45
CA PRO A 6 7.60 3.87 8.02
C PRO A 6 7.39 5.38 8.08
N ARG A 7 6.79 5.97 7.05
CA ARG A 7 6.54 7.42 7.07
C ARG A 7 5.57 7.83 8.17
N ALA A 8 4.55 7.01 8.45
CA ALA A 8 3.60 7.30 9.51
C ALA A 8 4.29 7.27 10.87
N LEU A 9 5.23 6.33 11.06
CA LEU A 9 6.02 6.27 12.29
C LEU A 9 6.90 7.52 12.46
N VAL A 10 7.55 7.96 11.38
CA VAL A 10 8.39 9.15 11.41
C VAL A 10 7.57 10.40 11.74
N ASN A 11 6.35 10.49 11.23
CA ASN A 11 5.45 11.60 11.47
C ASN A 11 4.77 11.53 12.85
N PHE A 12 4.97 10.45 13.61
CA PHE A 12 4.28 10.20 14.88
C PHE A 12 2.77 10.22 14.74
N ASP A 13 2.25 9.79 13.58
CA ASP A 13 0.81 9.72 13.33
C ASP A 13 0.49 8.42 12.61
N THR A 14 0.13 7.41 13.41
CA THR A 14 -0.17 6.07 12.92
C THR A 14 -1.68 5.77 12.93
N ARG A 15 -2.51 6.82 13.03
CA ARG A 15 -3.96 6.65 12.99
C ARG A 15 -4.40 6.32 11.57
N GLY A 16 -5.19 5.26 11.45
CA GLY A 16 -5.78 4.89 10.18
C GLY A 16 -5.19 3.63 9.57
N PHE A 17 -5.45 3.48 8.29
CA PHE A 17 -5.10 2.26 7.56
C PHE A 17 -5.13 2.50 6.06
N ILE A 18 -4.52 1.57 5.32
CA ILE A 18 -4.66 1.45 3.87
C ILE A 18 -5.12 0.02 3.61
N LYS A 19 -6.23 -0.13 2.88
CA LYS A 19 -6.84 -1.41 2.57
C LYS A 19 -6.96 -1.58 1.05
N LEU A 20 -6.48 -2.72 0.54
CA LEU A 20 -6.62 -3.08 -0.87
C LEU A 20 -7.66 -4.18 -1.01
N VAL A 21 -8.44 -4.10 -2.09
CA VAL A 21 -9.38 -5.14 -2.48
C VAL A 21 -8.94 -5.65 -3.85
N ALA A 22 -8.71 -6.95 -3.95
CA ALA A 22 -8.24 -7.59 -5.18
C ALA A 22 -9.20 -8.70 -5.61
N GLU A 23 -9.25 -8.95 -6.92
CA GLU A 23 -10.03 -10.04 -7.48
C GLU A 23 -9.38 -11.38 -7.13
N ALA A 24 -10.19 -12.32 -6.62
CA ALA A 24 -9.71 -13.67 -6.34
C ALA A 24 -9.27 -14.34 -7.63
N GLY A 25 -8.16 -15.06 -7.58
CA GLY A 25 -7.62 -15.79 -8.72
C GLY A 25 -6.65 -14.99 -9.56
N THR A 26 -7.01 -13.76 -9.97
CA THR A 26 -6.13 -12.93 -10.82
C THR A 26 -5.26 -11.99 -10.02
N GLY A 27 -5.71 -11.59 -8.82
CA GLY A 27 -5.01 -10.59 -8.01
C GLY A 27 -5.19 -9.16 -8.52
N ARG A 28 -6.04 -8.95 -9.52
CA ARG A 28 -6.25 -7.61 -10.08
C ARG A 28 -6.83 -6.67 -9.03
N LEU A 29 -6.24 -5.48 -8.92
CA LEU A 29 -6.69 -4.47 -7.97
C LEU A 29 -8.07 -3.95 -8.36
N LEU A 30 -9.03 -4.05 -7.43
CA LEU A 30 -10.40 -3.61 -7.64
C LEU A 30 -10.74 -2.34 -6.89
N GLY A 31 -10.10 -2.12 -5.75
CA GLY A 31 -10.40 -0.95 -4.94
C GLY A 31 -9.34 -0.70 -3.88
N VAL A 32 -9.31 0.53 -3.40
CA VAL A 32 -8.41 0.95 -2.33
C VAL A 32 -9.19 1.88 -1.40
N GLN A 33 -9.05 1.66 -0.11
CA GLN A 33 -9.57 2.53 0.93
C GLN A 33 -8.40 3.02 1.77
N ALA A 34 -8.32 4.31 1.99
CA ALA A 34 -7.25 4.91 2.78
C ALA A 34 -7.81 5.92 3.76
N VAL A 35 -7.51 5.72 5.03
CA VAL A 35 -7.80 6.68 6.10
C VAL A 35 -6.43 7.06 6.66
N THR A 36 -5.87 8.16 6.20
CA THR A 36 -4.50 8.54 6.50
C THR A 36 -4.22 9.96 6.05
N ALA A 37 -3.11 10.53 6.54
CA ALA A 37 -2.54 11.73 5.94
C ALA A 37 -2.18 11.42 4.47
N GLU A 38 -2.31 12.41 3.61
CA GLU A 38 -1.99 12.31 2.18
C GLU A 38 -2.82 11.26 1.45
N ALA A 39 -4.03 10.98 1.94
CA ALA A 39 -4.91 10.00 1.33
C ALA A 39 -5.19 10.31 -0.15
N GLY A 40 -5.30 11.59 -0.51
CA GLY A 40 -5.53 11.99 -1.89
C GLY A 40 -4.44 11.51 -2.84
N GLU A 41 -3.19 11.62 -2.42
CA GLU A 41 -2.05 11.16 -3.22
C GLU A 41 -2.06 9.65 -3.38
N ILE A 42 -2.38 8.95 -2.30
CA ILE A 42 -2.48 7.48 -2.29
C ILE A 42 -3.60 7.04 -3.23
N ILE A 43 -4.76 7.65 -3.13
CA ILE A 43 -5.93 7.30 -3.94
C ILE A 43 -5.70 7.63 -5.42
N GLN A 44 -5.02 8.72 -5.74
CA GLN A 44 -4.69 9.04 -7.13
C GLN A 44 -3.78 7.95 -7.73
N THR A 45 -2.79 7.50 -6.99
CA THR A 45 -1.92 6.40 -7.41
C THR A 45 -2.73 5.12 -7.61
N ALA A 46 -3.64 4.82 -6.68
CA ALA A 46 -4.51 3.66 -6.76
C ALA A 46 -5.43 3.73 -7.99
N ALA A 47 -5.99 4.90 -8.27
CA ALA A 47 -6.88 5.09 -9.42
C ALA A 47 -6.14 4.78 -10.74
N ILE A 48 -4.90 5.24 -10.86
CA ILE A 48 -4.07 4.96 -12.04
C ILE A 48 -3.77 3.46 -12.14
N ALA A 49 -3.44 2.83 -11.00
CA ALA A 49 -3.15 1.40 -10.98
C ALA A 49 -4.38 0.57 -11.40
N ILE A 50 -5.57 0.94 -10.93
CA ILE A 50 -6.81 0.26 -11.30
C ILE A 50 -7.07 0.45 -12.80
N ARG A 51 -6.90 1.67 -13.30
CA ARG A 51 -7.09 1.98 -14.71
C ARG A 51 -6.14 1.17 -15.60
N ALA A 52 -4.91 0.99 -15.15
CA ALA A 52 -3.89 0.21 -15.86
C ALA A 52 -4.05 -1.29 -15.66
N ARG A 53 -5.06 -1.74 -14.92
CA ARG A 53 -5.35 -3.15 -14.63
C ARG A 53 -4.20 -3.84 -13.90
N MET A 54 -3.54 -3.13 -13.02
CA MET A 54 -2.46 -3.69 -12.23
C MET A 54 -2.99 -4.68 -11.21
N THR A 55 -2.16 -5.67 -10.89
CA THR A 55 -2.43 -6.64 -9.82
C THR A 55 -1.76 -6.18 -8.54
N VAL A 56 -2.14 -6.81 -7.41
CA VAL A 56 -1.43 -6.58 -6.14
C VAL A 56 0.02 -7.04 -6.24
N HIS A 57 0.32 -8.03 -7.08
CA HIS A 57 1.70 -8.43 -7.37
C HIS A 57 2.48 -7.30 -8.02
N ASP A 58 1.87 -6.62 -8.99
CA ASP A 58 2.52 -5.50 -9.66
C ASP A 58 2.85 -4.40 -8.66
N LEU A 59 1.90 -4.06 -7.77
CA LEU A 59 2.14 -3.05 -6.73
C LEU A 59 3.23 -3.48 -5.74
N ALA A 60 3.19 -4.74 -5.33
CA ALA A 60 4.16 -5.28 -4.38
C ALA A 60 5.60 -5.23 -4.94
N ASN A 61 5.74 -5.33 -6.25
CA ASN A 61 7.04 -5.34 -6.92
C ASN A 61 7.38 -4.02 -7.61
N GLN A 62 6.49 -3.04 -7.55
CA GLN A 62 6.74 -1.71 -8.11
C GLN A 62 7.70 -0.94 -7.22
N LEU A 63 8.54 -0.14 -7.83
CA LEU A 63 9.41 0.76 -7.11
C LEU A 63 8.60 1.93 -6.55
N PHE A 64 8.62 2.09 -5.24
CA PHE A 64 8.03 3.24 -4.54
C PHE A 64 9.13 3.97 -3.77
N PRO A 65 9.09 5.30 -3.70
CA PRO A 65 10.05 6.03 -2.88
C PRO A 65 9.93 5.62 -1.42
N TYR A 66 11.06 5.32 -0.82
CA TYR A 66 11.11 5.00 0.61
C TYR A 66 10.75 6.23 1.44
N LEU A 67 10.10 5.99 2.56
CA LEU A 67 9.72 6.98 3.55
C LEU A 67 8.66 7.96 3.04
N THR A 68 7.67 7.42 2.32
CA THR A 68 6.49 8.17 1.88
C THR A 68 5.23 7.49 2.36
N MET A 69 4.13 8.23 2.43
CA MET A 69 2.84 7.61 2.78
C MET A 69 2.35 6.70 1.66
N VAL A 70 2.61 7.06 0.40
CA VAL A 70 2.18 6.25 -0.74
C VAL A 70 2.87 4.89 -0.79
N GLU A 71 4.03 4.75 -0.19
CA GLU A 71 4.70 3.46 -0.02
C GLU A 71 3.80 2.45 0.68
N GLY A 72 2.86 2.94 1.48
CA GLY A 72 1.87 2.09 2.14
C GLY A 72 1.06 1.23 1.18
N LEU A 73 0.84 1.66 -0.07
CA LEU A 73 0.19 0.83 -1.08
C LEU A 73 1.02 -0.42 -1.38
N LYS A 74 2.33 -0.26 -1.53
CA LYS A 74 3.24 -1.39 -1.76
C LYS A 74 3.21 -2.35 -0.57
N LEU A 75 3.30 -1.80 0.64
CA LEU A 75 3.29 -2.61 1.86
C LEU A 75 1.98 -3.36 2.01
N ALA A 76 0.85 -2.71 1.76
CA ALA A 76 -0.46 -3.35 1.79
C ALA A 76 -0.56 -4.47 0.74
N ALA A 77 -0.04 -4.25 -0.46
CA ALA A 77 -0.01 -5.27 -1.51
C ALA A 77 0.85 -6.48 -1.09
N GLN A 78 1.94 -6.24 -0.40
CA GLN A 78 2.81 -7.31 0.10
C GLN A 78 2.11 -8.19 1.14
N THR A 79 1.10 -7.68 1.86
CA THR A 79 0.38 -8.48 2.87
C THR A 79 -0.43 -9.63 2.27
N PHE A 80 -0.66 -9.63 0.96
CA PHE A 80 -1.35 -10.75 0.30
C PHE A 80 -0.50 -12.02 0.30
N THR A 81 0.81 -11.90 0.47
CA THR A 81 1.74 -13.03 0.47
C THR A 81 2.67 -13.05 1.68
N LYS A 82 2.69 -11.98 2.48
CA LYS A 82 3.57 -11.85 3.64
C LYS A 82 2.79 -11.39 4.86
N ASP A 83 3.23 -11.83 6.05
CA ASP A 83 2.71 -11.30 7.30
C ASP A 83 3.16 -9.84 7.44
N VAL A 84 2.31 -8.99 8.01
CA VAL A 84 2.63 -7.58 8.25
C VAL A 84 3.90 -7.41 9.07
N LYS A 85 4.18 -8.34 9.96
CA LYS A 85 5.39 -8.29 10.80
C LYS A 85 6.68 -8.51 10.02
N GLN A 86 6.58 -9.05 8.81
CA GLN A 86 7.72 -9.29 7.94
C GLN A 86 8.02 -8.11 7.03
N LEU A 87 7.13 -7.12 7.03
CA LEU A 87 7.30 -5.93 6.22
C LEU A 87 8.22 -4.96 6.93
N SER A 88 9.20 -4.45 6.21
CA SER A 88 10.02 -3.37 6.70
C SER A 88 10.67 -2.66 5.51
N CYS A 89 11.19 -1.47 5.77
CA CYS A 89 11.93 -0.71 4.76
C CYS A 89 13.15 -1.46 4.25
N CYS A 90 13.68 -2.38 5.05
CA CYS A 90 14.89 -3.14 4.72
C CYS A 90 14.59 -4.53 4.16
N ALA A 91 13.36 -5.01 4.32
CA ALA A 91 12.98 -6.33 3.84
C ALA A 91 12.53 -6.32 2.38
N GLY A 92 12.41 -5.19 1.85
CA GLY A 92 12.12 -5.11 0.44
C GLY A 92 10.93 -4.92 -0.10
#